data_991d0a26c3ea76c68ea1a008a870fe85
#
_entry.id   991d0a26c3ea76c68ea1a008a870fe85
#
_cell.length_a   1.000
_cell.length_b   1.000
_cell.length_c   1.000
_cell.angle_alpha   90.00
_cell.angle_beta   90.00
_cell.angle_gamma   90.00
#
_symmetry.space_group_name_H-M   'P 1'
#
loop_
_entity.id
_entity.type
_entity.pdbx_description
1 polymer ?
#
loop_
_entity_poly.entity_id
_entity_poly.type
_entity_poly.pdbx_seq_one_letter_code
_entity_poly.pdbx_strand_id
1 'polypeptide(L)'
;VSTVEPPVLPPQGTASHAAPVLAEPAAPGRLRRIFASLKRTWRQWVRGFAIGFGVVHAVLAWLALRLPPPHGSSFKLKHEAIRYAAAATAVCFTFFALLALMPWFFDRLEGKTFRTFVAVRHVRASKSGFLTVISILSILGVAVSSCALCGVTSVMGGFGQDLKRKILGNNAHITIDTTAVGGFTDWGDALDRVRLVPGVAAATPVVRGEAMASSATTTAGVLVRGVDPGSIGNVIELVRNIEVGRFDYLEHPEKLTRLPPDEVIGMGSGGEPYLKGPDLTFGGADVDPSIKEAIKGPPVYPGIAVGREFAKTLRAYVGDEITLVSPLGDLGPMGILPRSRKFRIAAIFYSGMYEYDAAHAYMTIESAQNLFSLGESISAIEVKVPDPERATELRGPVEEAVERSDLRVRDWRELNKNLFSALKLEKILTFVILSIAILVASFCIICTLLLMVTEKGKEIAILKAVGASDRSILQVFMLEGVVIGGIGTVFGVMIGLSFCLSLSIYGVRLDPEVYYIDRLPVAVNASDYVAVAIAALMICTLSTIYPARAASQLKPVDGLRYE
;
A
#
# COMPACT_ATOMS: atom_id res chain seq x y z
N VAL A 1 58.07 95.03 14.93
CA VAL A 1 57.00 95.52 15.74
C VAL A 1 55.78 95.74 14.85
N SER A 2 54.81 94.89 14.72
CA SER A 2 53.55 95.10 14.11
C SER A 2 52.50 94.41 14.93
N THR A 3 51.65 95.16 15.52
CA THR A 3 50.47 94.82 16.28
C THR A 3 49.42 94.21 15.36
N VAL A 4 48.98 93.00 15.66
CA VAL A 4 47.84 92.36 14.98
C VAL A 4 46.61 92.52 15.90
N GLU A 5 45.59 93.23 15.46
CA GLU A 5 44.27 93.28 16.08
C GLU A 5 43.53 91.98 16.06
N PRO A 6 42.73 91.58 17.05
CA PRO A 6 41.92 90.41 17.03
C PRO A 6 40.62 90.63 16.19
N PRO A 7 40.10 89.61 15.53
CA PRO A 7 38.88 89.77 14.71
C PRO A 7 37.61 89.90 15.57
N VAL A 8 36.74 90.86 15.17
CA VAL A 8 35.44 91.10 15.76
C VAL A 8 34.46 90.00 15.44
N LEU A 9 33.83 89.39 16.45
CA LEU A 9 32.73 88.45 16.31
C LEU A 9 31.44 89.11 15.95
N PRO A 10 30.66 88.62 14.97
CA PRO A 10 29.34 89.15 14.65
C PRO A 10 28.29 88.80 15.73
N PRO A 11 27.22 89.58 15.86
CA PRO A 11 26.24 89.50 16.94
C PRO A 11 25.42 88.16 16.83
N GLN A 12 25.23 87.48 17.96
CA GLN A 12 24.36 86.32 18.07
C GLN A 12 22.90 86.70 17.80
N GLY A 13 22.38 86.22 16.65
CA GLY A 13 20.98 86.23 16.38
C GLY A 13 20.22 85.22 17.25
N THR A 14 19.18 85.69 17.92
CA THR A 14 18.22 84.93 18.68
C THR A 14 17.60 83.84 17.84
N ALA A 15 18.08 82.54 17.99
CA ALA A 15 17.44 81.38 17.37
C ALA A 15 16.14 81.07 18.12
N SER A 16 15.01 81.37 17.45
CA SER A 16 13.71 80.84 17.84
C SER A 16 13.70 79.30 17.80
N HIS A 17 13.51 78.69 18.95
CA HIS A 17 13.22 77.27 19.03
C HIS A 17 11.87 76.92 18.41
N ALA A 18 11.82 76.77 17.08
CA ALA A 18 10.73 76.09 16.43
C ALA A 18 10.90 74.57 16.66
N ALA A 19 9.99 73.96 17.42
CA ALA A 19 9.93 72.50 17.59
C ALA A 19 9.93 71.79 16.22
N PRO A 20 10.64 70.65 16.07
CA PRO A 20 10.62 69.94 14.82
C PRO A 20 9.19 69.46 14.54
N VAL A 21 8.60 70.02 13.50
CA VAL A 21 7.33 69.54 12.89
C VAL A 21 7.59 68.08 12.53
N LEU A 22 6.93 67.16 13.25
CA LEU A 22 6.89 65.74 12.89
C LEU A 22 6.33 65.67 11.47
N ALA A 23 7.20 65.40 10.51
CA ALA A 23 6.81 65.18 9.13
C ALA A 23 5.75 64.07 9.11
N GLU A 24 4.57 64.40 8.63
CA GLU A 24 3.53 63.43 8.35
C GLU A 24 4.13 62.24 7.57
N PRO A 25 3.80 60.97 7.94
CA PRO A 25 4.33 59.82 7.24
C PRO A 25 3.93 59.91 5.77
N ALA A 26 4.91 60.08 4.89
CA ALA A 26 4.72 60.16 3.45
C ALA A 26 3.78 59.03 2.97
N ALA A 27 2.73 59.40 2.26
CA ALA A 27 1.73 58.47 1.73
C ALA A 27 2.44 57.26 1.03
N PRO A 28 2.04 56.03 1.32
CA PRO A 28 2.73 54.86 0.81
C PRO A 28 2.83 54.92 -0.72
N GLY A 29 4.08 54.90 -1.24
CA GLY A 29 4.37 55.07 -2.67
C GLY A 29 3.54 54.12 -3.54
N ARG A 30 3.23 54.50 -4.77
CA ARG A 30 2.40 53.72 -5.73
C ARG A 30 2.75 52.25 -5.77
N LEU A 31 4.02 51.89 -5.70
CA LEU A 31 4.50 50.49 -5.65
C LEU A 31 4.03 49.75 -4.39
N ARG A 32 4.04 50.39 -3.21
CA ARG A 32 3.52 49.76 -1.98
C ARG A 32 2.02 49.50 -2.03
N ARG A 33 1.23 50.38 -2.68
CA ARG A 33 -0.22 50.15 -2.90
C ARG A 33 -0.48 49.05 -3.90
N ILE A 34 0.33 48.92 -4.96
CA ILE A 34 0.25 47.85 -5.95
C ILE A 34 0.61 46.49 -5.29
N PHE A 35 1.68 46.41 -4.50
CA PHE A 35 2.02 45.19 -3.77
C PHE A 35 1.00 44.80 -2.69
N ALA A 36 0.40 45.76 -2.01
CA ALA A 36 -0.67 45.51 -1.04
C ALA A 36 -1.96 45.04 -1.73
N SER A 37 -2.30 45.58 -2.88
CA SER A 37 -3.44 45.14 -3.69
C SER A 37 -3.19 43.73 -4.27
N LEU A 38 -1.99 43.44 -4.79
CA LEU A 38 -1.58 42.13 -5.25
C LEU A 38 -1.64 41.08 -4.14
N LYS A 39 -1.18 41.37 -2.90
CA LYS A 39 -1.33 40.48 -1.75
C LYS A 39 -2.79 40.21 -1.36
N ARG A 40 -3.65 41.24 -1.46
CA ARG A 40 -5.08 41.10 -1.14
C ARG A 40 -5.81 40.28 -2.21
N THR A 41 -5.52 40.55 -3.48
CA THR A 41 -6.07 39.81 -4.61
C THR A 41 -5.56 38.34 -4.60
N TRP A 42 -4.27 38.11 -4.33
CA TRP A 42 -3.71 36.75 -4.20
C TRP A 42 -4.44 35.89 -3.15
N ARG A 43 -4.69 36.45 -1.95
CA ARG A 43 -5.45 35.75 -0.91
C ARG A 43 -6.89 35.41 -1.32
N GLN A 44 -7.53 36.33 -2.07
CA GLN A 44 -8.87 36.07 -2.61
C GLN A 44 -8.84 34.98 -3.67
N TRP A 45 -7.87 35.01 -4.58
CA TRP A 45 -7.68 33.96 -5.59
C TRP A 45 -7.44 32.59 -4.97
N VAL A 46 -6.53 32.46 -3.99
CA VAL A 46 -6.25 31.19 -3.31
C VAL A 46 -7.51 30.64 -2.63
N ARG A 47 -8.28 31.49 -1.94
CA ARG A 47 -9.56 31.07 -1.34
C ARG A 47 -10.60 30.71 -2.41
N GLY A 48 -10.67 31.46 -3.49
CA GLY A 48 -11.52 31.14 -4.63
C GLY A 48 -11.19 29.79 -5.25
N PHE A 49 -9.91 29.50 -5.47
CA PHE A 49 -9.46 28.19 -5.96
C PHE A 49 -9.77 27.07 -4.96
N ALA A 50 -9.53 27.28 -3.64
CA ALA A 50 -9.88 26.28 -2.63
C ALA A 50 -11.37 25.96 -2.64
N ILE A 51 -12.24 26.97 -2.69
CA ILE A 51 -13.70 26.77 -2.76
C ILE A 51 -14.09 26.11 -4.10
N GLY A 52 -13.53 26.59 -5.23
CA GLY A 52 -13.81 26.06 -6.56
C GLY A 52 -13.43 24.58 -6.68
N PHE A 53 -12.20 24.22 -6.29
CA PHE A 53 -11.78 22.82 -6.27
C PHE A 53 -12.58 21.98 -5.26
N GLY A 54 -12.98 22.54 -4.12
CA GLY A 54 -13.83 21.88 -3.14
C GLY A 54 -15.21 21.54 -3.71
N VAL A 55 -15.85 22.46 -4.41
CA VAL A 55 -17.16 22.22 -5.06
C VAL A 55 -17.03 21.20 -6.19
N VAL A 56 -16.02 21.35 -7.07
CA VAL A 56 -15.76 20.41 -8.16
C VAL A 56 -15.47 19.01 -7.61
N HIS A 57 -14.64 18.91 -6.56
CA HIS A 57 -14.37 17.64 -5.89
C HIS A 57 -15.64 17.02 -5.31
N ALA A 58 -16.48 17.78 -4.62
CA ALA A 58 -17.73 17.28 -4.04
C ALA A 58 -18.67 16.71 -5.12
N VAL A 59 -18.79 17.37 -6.26
CA VAL A 59 -19.61 16.91 -7.39
C VAL A 59 -19.01 15.65 -8.01
N LEU A 60 -17.70 15.63 -8.28
CA LEU A 60 -17.03 14.48 -8.87
C LEU A 60 -16.99 13.27 -7.91
N ALA A 61 -16.81 13.52 -6.61
CA ALA A 61 -16.87 12.49 -5.58
C ALA A 61 -18.25 11.84 -5.51
N TRP A 62 -19.31 12.65 -5.50
CA TRP A 62 -20.69 12.17 -5.52
C TRP A 62 -20.98 11.34 -6.79
N LEU A 63 -20.49 11.81 -7.94
CA LEU A 63 -20.64 11.09 -9.20
C LEU A 63 -19.85 9.76 -9.19
N ALA A 64 -18.60 9.80 -8.74
CA ALA A 64 -17.70 8.64 -8.68
C ALA A 64 -18.22 7.54 -7.74
N LEU A 65 -18.83 7.91 -6.59
CA LEU A 65 -19.41 6.97 -5.63
C LEU A 65 -20.70 6.31 -6.14
N ARG A 66 -21.40 6.93 -7.08
CA ARG A 66 -22.58 6.34 -7.73
C ARG A 66 -22.24 5.40 -8.88
N LEU A 67 -21.02 5.43 -9.38
CA LEU A 67 -20.60 4.51 -10.42
C LEU A 67 -20.48 3.09 -9.85
N PRO A 68 -20.88 2.06 -10.62
CA PRO A 68 -20.72 0.67 -10.18
C PRO A 68 -19.24 0.40 -9.86
N PRO A 69 -18.96 -0.43 -8.84
CA PRO A 69 -17.60 -0.79 -8.51
C PRO A 69 -16.91 -1.42 -9.74
N PRO A 70 -15.63 -1.16 -9.95
CA PRO A 70 -14.89 -1.72 -11.08
C PRO A 70 -14.71 -3.23 -10.86
N HIS A 71 -15.54 -4.05 -11.50
CA HIS A 71 -15.41 -5.50 -11.53
C HIS A 71 -15.22 -5.97 -12.98
N GLY A 72 -14.36 -6.96 -13.19
CA GLY A 72 -14.15 -7.61 -14.47
C GLY A 72 -13.37 -6.80 -15.52
N SER A 73 -13.22 -7.35 -16.72
CA SER A 73 -12.40 -6.83 -17.82
C SER A 73 -13.01 -5.63 -18.58
N SER A 74 -14.25 -5.22 -18.30
CA SER A 74 -14.91 -4.13 -19.04
C SER A 74 -14.33 -2.75 -18.67
N PHE A 75 -13.36 -2.27 -19.47
CA PHE A 75 -12.80 -0.93 -19.34
C PHE A 75 -13.74 0.13 -19.92
N LYS A 76 -14.38 0.94 -19.06
CA LYS A 76 -15.17 2.10 -19.48
C LYS A 76 -14.41 3.39 -19.19
N LEU A 77 -13.70 3.89 -20.20
CA LEU A 77 -12.83 5.09 -20.11
C LEU A 77 -13.50 6.28 -19.38
N LYS A 78 -14.79 6.51 -19.62
CA LYS A 78 -15.54 7.61 -18.97
C LYS A 78 -15.63 7.45 -17.45
N HIS A 79 -15.83 6.23 -16.94
CA HIS A 79 -15.93 5.98 -15.50
C HIS A 79 -14.59 6.16 -14.80
N GLU A 80 -13.52 5.68 -15.41
CA GLU A 80 -12.16 5.83 -14.88
C GLU A 80 -11.71 7.30 -14.91
N ALA A 81 -12.01 8.02 -15.99
CA ALA A 81 -11.71 9.44 -16.07
C ALA A 81 -12.37 10.26 -14.94
N ILE A 82 -13.62 9.95 -14.59
CA ILE A 82 -14.32 10.61 -13.46
C ILE A 82 -13.63 10.30 -12.12
N ARG A 83 -13.19 9.06 -11.89
CA ARG A 83 -12.50 8.66 -10.66
C ARG A 83 -11.14 9.33 -10.52
N TYR A 84 -10.34 9.34 -11.60
CA TYR A 84 -9.05 10.03 -11.59
C TYR A 84 -9.21 11.55 -11.44
N ALA A 85 -10.23 12.14 -12.08
CA ALA A 85 -10.54 13.55 -11.90
C ALA A 85 -10.98 13.87 -10.46
N ALA A 86 -11.77 13.00 -9.82
CA ALA A 86 -12.14 13.13 -8.41
C ALA A 86 -10.91 13.06 -7.48
N ALA A 87 -9.99 12.11 -7.73
CA ALA A 87 -8.75 12.00 -6.97
C ALA A 87 -7.84 13.23 -7.14
N ALA A 88 -7.64 13.68 -8.37
CA ALA A 88 -6.82 14.85 -8.66
C ALA A 88 -7.39 16.14 -8.02
N THR A 89 -8.71 16.32 -8.09
CA THR A 89 -9.38 17.50 -7.48
C THR A 89 -9.34 17.46 -5.96
N ALA A 90 -9.34 16.28 -5.30
CA ALA A 90 -9.12 16.14 -3.87
C ALA A 90 -7.74 16.66 -3.44
N VAL A 91 -6.70 16.26 -4.16
CA VAL A 91 -5.33 16.71 -3.90
C VAL A 91 -5.19 18.22 -4.12
N CYS A 92 -5.73 18.74 -5.23
CA CYS A 92 -5.73 20.18 -5.50
C CYS A 92 -6.50 20.97 -4.43
N PHE A 93 -7.66 20.47 -4.00
CA PHE A 93 -8.44 21.07 -2.91
C PHE A 93 -7.61 21.13 -1.61
N THR A 94 -6.99 20.02 -1.21
CA THR A 94 -6.16 19.96 0.00
C THR A 94 -5.00 20.96 -0.09
N PHE A 95 -4.32 21.03 -1.23
CA PHE A 95 -3.22 21.97 -1.43
C PHE A 95 -3.68 23.43 -1.29
N PHE A 96 -4.74 23.85 -1.99
CA PHE A 96 -5.24 25.23 -1.92
C PHE A 96 -5.88 25.55 -0.56
N ALA A 97 -6.50 24.58 0.11
CA ALA A 97 -7.04 24.74 1.46
C ALA A 97 -5.91 25.00 2.47
N LEU A 98 -4.82 24.24 2.41
CA LEU A 98 -3.64 24.46 3.25
C LEU A 98 -3.01 25.84 3.00
N LEU A 99 -2.87 26.25 1.73
CA LEU A 99 -2.40 27.60 1.39
C LEU A 99 -3.34 28.69 1.93
N ALA A 100 -4.65 28.49 1.89
CA ALA A 100 -5.63 29.44 2.41
C ALA A 100 -5.60 29.54 3.95
N LEU A 101 -5.25 28.45 4.65
CA LEU A 101 -5.12 28.38 6.11
C LEU A 101 -3.77 28.89 6.62
N MET A 102 -2.74 28.95 5.76
CA MET A 102 -1.37 29.32 6.14
C MET A 102 -1.28 30.72 6.82
N PRO A 103 -1.97 31.78 6.34
CA PRO A 103 -1.94 33.08 7.02
C PRO A 103 -2.50 33.03 8.45
N TRP A 104 -3.61 32.29 8.66
CA TRP A 104 -4.19 32.10 9.98
C TRP A 104 -3.24 31.37 10.93
N PHE A 105 -2.54 30.34 10.43
CA PHE A 105 -1.54 29.61 11.20
C PHE A 105 -0.38 30.51 11.63
N PHE A 106 0.15 31.34 10.73
CA PHE A 106 1.18 32.31 11.06
C PHE A 106 0.72 33.32 12.09
N ASP A 107 -0.47 33.91 11.92
CA ASP A 107 -1.03 34.88 12.85
C ASP A 107 -1.21 34.26 14.25
N ARG A 108 -1.51 32.95 14.34
CA ARG A 108 -1.64 32.22 15.61
C ARG A 108 -0.29 31.97 16.29
N LEU A 109 0.77 31.77 15.51
CA LEU A 109 2.14 31.57 16.02
C LEU A 109 2.79 32.89 16.47
N GLU A 110 2.54 33.99 15.77
CA GLU A 110 3.07 35.33 16.10
C GLU A 110 2.66 35.78 17.52
N GLY A 111 1.50 35.37 18.01
CA GLY A 111 0.94 35.82 19.29
C GLY A 111 1.50 35.13 20.55
N LYS A 112 2.40 34.14 20.46
CA LYS A 112 2.79 33.32 21.63
C LYS A 112 3.97 33.87 22.43
N THR A 113 5.10 34.15 21.78
CA THR A 113 6.34 34.63 22.45
C THR A 113 7.11 35.57 21.54
N PHE A 114 8.00 36.43 22.11
CA PHE A 114 8.86 37.29 21.29
C PHE A 114 9.71 36.50 20.28
N ARG A 115 10.19 35.32 20.67
CA ARG A 115 11.01 34.46 19.80
C ARG A 115 10.22 33.91 18.62
N THR A 116 8.97 33.43 18.85
CA THR A 116 8.08 32.98 17.78
C THR A 116 7.67 34.13 16.86
N PHE A 117 7.44 35.31 17.43
CA PHE A 117 7.13 36.52 16.66
C PHE A 117 8.26 36.87 15.69
N VAL A 118 9.51 36.89 16.16
CA VAL A 118 10.67 37.21 15.32
C VAL A 118 10.86 36.14 14.25
N ALA A 119 10.85 34.85 14.61
CA ALA A 119 11.04 33.75 13.67
C ALA A 119 9.98 33.71 12.55
N VAL A 120 8.70 33.83 12.91
CA VAL A 120 7.60 33.83 11.93
C VAL A 120 7.65 35.08 11.04
N ARG A 121 8.01 36.22 11.61
CA ARG A 121 8.13 37.47 10.85
C ARG A 121 9.31 37.45 9.88
N HIS A 122 10.41 36.77 10.20
CA HIS A 122 11.53 36.57 9.28
C HIS A 122 11.10 35.73 8.07
N VAL A 123 10.41 34.62 8.29
CA VAL A 123 9.88 33.76 7.21
C VAL A 123 8.89 34.54 6.33
N ARG A 124 8.04 35.40 6.92
CA ARG A 124 6.96 36.13 6.21
C ARG A 124 7.41 37.43 5.53
N ALA A 125 8.41 38.12 6.08
CA ALA A 125 8.81 39.47 5.72
C ALA A 125 10.18 39.59 5.07
N SER A 126 10.61 38.59 4.32
CA SER A 126 11.85 38.68 3.54
C SER A 126 11.79 39.84 2.58
N LYS A 127 12.70 40.81 2.73
CA LYS A 127 12.82 41.97 1.83
C LYS A 127 13.45 41.57 0.49
N SER A 128 14.20 40.47 0.45
CA SER A 128 14.84 39.92 -0.73
C SER A 128 13.93 38.88 -1.38
N GLY A 129 13.57 39.10 -2.65
CA GLY A 129 12.80 38.09 -3.43
C GLY A 129 13.53 36.76 -3.54
N PHE A 130 14.86 36.76 -3.52
CA PHE A 130 15.70 35.57 -3.60
C PHE A 130 15.56 34.67 -2.37
N LEU A 131 15.60 35.23 -1.15
CA LEU A 131 15.37 34.47 0.09
C LEU A 131 13.97 33.83 0.14
N THR A 132 12.97 34.57 -0.33
CA THR A 132 11.59 34.04 -0.41
C THR A 132 11.52 32.82 -1.32
N VAL A 133 12.17 32.85 -2.49
CA VAL A 133 12.19 31.72 -3.44
C VAL A 133 12.88 30.51 -2.82
N ILE A 134 14.04 30.68 -2.17
CA ILE A 134 14.77 29.57 -1.55
C ILE A 134 13.99 28.99 -0.37
N SER A 135 13.33 29.81 0.46
CA SER A 135 12.49 29.32 1.55
C SER A 135 11.29 28.52 1.03
N ILE A 136 10.64 28.97 -0.05
CA ILE A 136 9.57 28.20 -0.71
C ILE A 136 10.11 26.89 -1.27
N LEU A 137 11.29 26.90 -1.91
CA LEU A 137 11.91 25.70 -2.44
C LEU A 137 12.24 24.67 -1.33
N SER A 138 12.71 25.15 -0.17
CA SER A 138 12.98 24.31 1.00
C SER A 138 11.70 23.67 1.55
N ILE A 139 10.62 24.45 1.70
CA ILE A 139 9.30 23.97 2.13
C ILE A 139 8.78 22.92 1.13
N LEU A 140 8.89 23.21 -0.18
CA LEU A 140 8.43 22.32 -1.24
C LEU A 140 9.23 21.00 -1.26
N GLY A 141 10.55 21.07 -1.10
CA GLY A 141 11.42 19.88 -1.04
C GLY A 141 11.01 18.94 0.09
N VAL A 142 10.82 19.47 1.31
CA VAL A 142 10.36 18.68 2.47
C VAL A 142 8.93 18.16 2.24
N ALA A 143 8.04 18.98 1.67
CA ALA A 143 6.66 18.57 1.40
C ALA A 143 6.58 17.44 0.39
N VAL A 144 7.32 17.53 -0.73
CA VAL A 144 7.35 16.48 -1.76
C VAL A 144 7.93 15.18 -1.20
N SER A 145 9.06 15.26 -0.46
CA SER A 145 9.69 14.08 0.14
C SER A 145 8.78 13.41 1.18
N SER A 146 8.12 14.20 2.05
CA SER A 146 7.19 13.66 3.05
C SER A 146 5.92 13.08 2.39
N CYS A 147 5.40 13.71 1.34
CA CYS A 147 4.27 13.20 0.55
C CYS A 147 4.63 11.86 -0.12
N ALA A 148 5.80 11.78 -0.76
CA ALA A 148 6.28 10.55 -1.37
C ALA A 148 6.44 9.42 -0.35
N LEU A 149 7.01 9.73 0.83
CA LEU A 149 7.16 8.74 1.90
C LEU A 149 5.79 8.23 2.40
N CYS A 150 4.80 9.10 2.59
CA CYS A 150 3.43 8.72 2.92
C CYS A 150 2.81 7.84 1.82
N GLY A 151 2.96 8.22 0.55
CA GLY A 151 2.43 7.47 -0.59
C GLY A 151 2.99 6.06 -0.67
N VAL A 152 4.31 5.94 -0.65
CA VAL A 152 4.98 4.64 -0.78
C VAL A 152 4.70 3.74 0.43
N THR A 153 4.77 4.25 1.67
CA THR A 153 4.46 3.43 2.86
C THR A 153 3.03 2.95 2.88
N SER A 154 2.07 3.74 2.39
CA SER A 154 0.65 3.35 2.30
C SER A 154 0.41 2.29 1.22
N VAL A 155 1.03 2.41 0.05
CA VAL A 155 0.92 1.41 -1.01
C VAL A 155 1.59 0.11 -0.59
N MET A 156 2.82 0.15 -0.05
CA MET A 156 3.51 -1.04 0.46
C MET A 156 2.73 -1.73 1.59
N GLY A 157 2.16 -0.92 2.51
CA GLY A 157 1.28 -1.43 3.55
C GLY A 157 0.03 -2.11 2.98
N GLY A 158 -0.55 -1.54 1.93
CA GLY A 158 -1.70 -2.10 1.21
C GLY A 158 -1.38 -3.44 0.55
N PHE A 159 -0.26 -3.53 -0.17
CA PHE A 159 0.20 -4.80 -0.75
C PHE A 159 0.42 -5.88 0.32
N GLY A 160 1.09 -5.54 1.42
CA GLY A 160 1.31 -6.48 2.52
C GLY A 160 0.01 -6.99 3.14
N GLN A 161 -0.99 -6.13 3.30
CA GLN A 161 -2.32 -6.51 3.81
C GLN A 161 -3.11 -7.35 2.81
N ASP A 162 -3.07 -7.02 1.52
CA ASP A 162 -3.76 -7.79 0.48
C ASP A 162 -3.17 -9.19 0.34
N LEU A 163 -1.84 -9.28 0.27
CA LEU A 163 -1.13 -10.56 0.22
C LEU A 163 -1.41 -11.42 1.46
N LYS A 164 -1.38 -10.81 2.66
CA LYS A 164 -1.75 -11.50 3.89
C LYS A 164 -3.18 -12.06 3.84
N ARG A 165 -4.14 -11.25 3.37
CA ARG A 165 -5.55 -11.68 3.22
C ARG A 165 -5.69 -12.86 2.28
N LYS A 166 -5.04 -12.81 1.11
CA LYS A 166 -5.06 -13.88 0.12
C LYS A 166 -4.42 -15.17 0.64
N ILE A 167 -3.28 -15.07 1.31
CA ILE A 167 -2.63 -16.22 1.94
C ILE A 167 -3.55 -16.87 2.97
N LEU A 168 -4.17 -16.08 3.85
CA LEU A 168 -5.06 -16.55 4.90
C LEU A 168 -6.41 -17.08 4.37
N GLY A 169 -6.86 -16.59 3.21
CA GLY A 169 -8.04 -17.11 2.53
C GLY A 169 -7.79 -18.48 1.89
N ASN A 170 -6.64 -18.66 1.28
CA ASN A 170 -6.29 -19.85 0.51
C ASN A 170 -5.58 -20.94 1.33
N ASN A 171 -5.18 -20.65 2.57
CA ASN A 171 -4.50 -21.61 3.45
C ASN A 171 -5.16 -21.68 4.84
N ALA A 172 -4.93 -22.82 5.50
CA ALA A 172 -5.26 -22.99 6.90
C ALA A 172 -4.42 -22.06 7.80
N HIS A 173 -4.95 -21.74 8.97
CA HIS A 173 -4.26 -20.88 9.94
C HIS A 173 -3.25 -21.66 10.81
N ILE A 174 -3.53 -22.95 11.07
CA ILE A 174 -2.62 -23.89 11.74
C ILE A 174 -2.57 -25.15 10.88
N THR A 175 -1.39 -25.72 10.74
CA THR A 175 -1.13 -26.97 10.03
C THR A 175 -0.45 -27.94 10.98
N ILE A 176 -1.00 -29.13 11.08
CA ILE A 176 -0.43 -30.26 11.85
C ILE A 176 0.10 -31.23 10.82
N ASP A 177 1.41 -31.41 10.74
CA ASP A 177 2.07 -32.28 9.77
C ASP A 177 3.17 -33.14 10.41
N THR A 178 3.67 -34.09 9.64
CA THR A 178 4.80 -34.92 10.02
C THR A 178 6.02 -34.66 9.15
N THR A 179 7.20 -34.99 9.65
CA THR A 179 8.44 -35.08 8.86
C THR A 179 8.62 -36.41 8.14
N ALA A 180 7.81 -37.40 8.48
CA ALA A 180 7.89 -38.70 7.86
C ALA A 180 7.46 -38.68 6.40
N VAL A 181 8.19 -39.36 5.55
CA VAL A 181 7.82 -39.58 4.15
C VAL A 181 6.61 -40.52 4.11
N GLY A 182 5.56 -40.16 3.38
CA GLY A 182 4.34 -40.96 3.27
C GLY A 182 3.20 -40.55 4.20
N GLY A 183 3.38 -39.50 5.02
CA GLY A 183 2.33 -39.03 5.90
C GLY A 183 2.15 -39.83 7.18
N PHE A 184 0.98 -39.78 7.78
CA PHE A 184 0.63 -40.46 9.02
C PHE A 184 -0.76 -41.10 8.97
N THR A 185 -0.93 -42.21 9.64
CA THR A 185 -2.19 -42.94 9.85
C THR A 185 -2.82 -42.55 11.19
N ASP A 186 -3.97 -43.13 11.50
CA ASP A 186 -4.73 -42.92 12.75
C ASP A 186 -4.99 -41.44 13.05
N TRP A 187 -5.29 -40.70 11.97
CA TRP A 187 -5.54 -39.26 12.02
C TRP A 187 -6.94 -38.89 12.50
N GLY A 188 -7.91 -39.84 12.48
CA GLY A 188 -9.30 -39.57 12.85
C GLY A 188 -9.44 -39.08 14.28
N ASP A 189 -8.83 -39.81 15.23
CA ASP A 189 -8.88 -39.43 16.65
C ASP A 189 -8.20 -38.08 16.92
N ALA A 190 -7.08 -37.82 16.26
CA ALA A 190 -6.37 -36.54 16.37
C ALA A 190 -7.22 -35.40 15.79
N LEU A 191 -7.88 -35.61 14.65
CA LEU A 191 -8.79 -34.62 14.03
C LEU A 191 -9.96 -34.29 14.95
N ASP A 192 -10.59 -35.31 15.56
CA ASP A 192 -11.75 -35.08 16.44
C ASP A 192 -11.36 -34.37 17.72
N ARG A 193 -10.21 -34.70 18.34
CA ARG A 193 -9.68 -33.95 19.49
C ARG A 193 -9.37 -32.49 19.13
N VAL A 194 -8.73 -32.24 17.98
CA VAL A 194 -8.44 -30.87 17.52
C VAL A 194 -9.69 -30.05 17.28
N ARG A 195 -10.76 -30.66 16.76
CA ARG A 195 -12.06 -29.98 16.56
C ARG A 195 -12.72 -29.54 17.88
N LEU A 196 -12.41 -30.23 18.99
CA LEU A 196 -12.95 -29.91 20.32
C LEU A 196 -12.15 -28.82 21.03
N VAL A 197 -10.97 -28.42 20.53
CA VAL A 197 -10.17 -27.34 21.15
C VAL A 197 -10.93 -26.00 21.11
N PRO A 198 -11.15 -25.34 22.26
CA PRO A 198 -11.80 -24.05 22.30
C PRO A 198 -11.06 -23.00 21.46
N GLY A 199 -11.75 -22.40 20.50
CA GLY A 199 -11.17 -21.43 19.58
C GLY A 199 -10.83 -21.97 18.19
N VAL A 200 -10.94 -23.26 17.95
CA VAL A 200 -10.88 -23.88 16.61
C VAL A 200 -12.26 -23.72 15.95
N ALA A 201 -12.30 -23.20 14.73
CA ALA A 201 -13.53 -23.06 13.96
C ALA A 201 -13.84 -24.30 13.12
N ALA A 202 -12.83 -24.87 12.49
CA ALA A 202 -12.94 -26.07 11.66
C ALA A 202 -11.57 -26.74 11.53
N ALA A 203 -11.58 -28.06 11.27
CA ALA A 203 -10.38 -28.82 10.92
C ALA A 203 -10.72 -29.86 9.85
N THR A 204 -9.78 -30.08 8.91
CA THR A 204 -9.93 -31.00 7.78
C THR A 204 -8.63 -31.77 7.52
N PRO A 205 -8.70 -33.07 7.15
CA PRO A 205 -7.54 -33.82 6.68
C PRO A 205 -7.17 -33.40 5.26
N VAL A 206 -5.87 -33.45 4.94
CA VAL A 206 -5.36 -33.12 3.60
C VAL A 206 -4.21 -34.04 3.22
N VAL A 207 -4.25 -34.54 1.98
CA VAL A 207 -3.13 -35.21 1.32
C VAL A 207 -2.42 -34.22 0.43
N ARG A 208 -1.09 -34.17 0.46
CA ARG A 208 -0.29 -33.27 -0.38
C ARG A 208 0.73 -34.11 -1.17
N GLY A 209 0.89 -33.77 -2.45
CA GLY A 209 1.89 -34.42 -3.28
C GLY A 209 2.18 -33.59 -4.54
N GLU A 210 3.28 -33.89 -5.18
CA GLU A 210 3.70 -33.30 -6.44
C GLU A 210 3.45 -34.27 -7.58
N ALA A 211 2.94 -33.76 -8.69
CA ALA A 211 2.71 -34.55 -9.90
C ALA A 211 3.01 -33.71 -11.16
N MET A 212 3.15 -34.37 -12.28
CA MET A 212 3.13 -33.75 -13.60
C MET A 212 1.77 -33.99 -14.24
N ALA A 213 1.11 -32.92 -14.65
CA ALA A 213 -0.10 -33.02 -15.43
C ALA A 213 0.22 -32.94 -16.91
N SER A 214 -0.42 -33.79 -17.70
CA SER A 214 -0.31 -33.81 -19.15
C SER A 214 -1.71 -33.68 -19.76
N SER A 215 -1.89 -32.74 -20.64
CA SER A 215 -3.03 -32.67 -21.57
C SER A 215 -2.62 -33.27 -22.91
N ALA A 216 -3.49 -33.16 -23.92
CA ALA A 216 -3.18 -33.61 -25.27
C ALA A 216 -2.00 -32.86 -25.92
N THR A 217 -1.70 -31.64 -25.48
CA THR A 217 -0.76 -30.73 -26.15
C THR A 217 0.40 -30.27 -25.26
N THR A 218 0.24 -30.23 -23.94
CA THR A 218 1.19 -29.61 -23.01
C THR A 218 1.32 -30.40 -21.72
N THR A 219 2.45 -30.20 -21.02
CA THR A 219 2.71 -30.76 -19.70
C THR A 219 3.12 -29.66 -18.74
N ALA A 220 2.69 -29.73 -17.47
CA ALA A 220 3.06 -28.81 -16.41
C ALA A 220 3.15 -29.51 -15.06
N GLY A 221 4.04 -29.01 -14.19
CA GLY A 221 4.11 -29.47 -12.80
C GLY A 221 2.92 -28.97 -12.00
N VAL A 222 2.41 -29.78 -11.06
CA VAL A 222 1.26 -29.45 -10.23
C VAL A 222 1.43 -29.95 -8.80
N LEU A 223 1.05 -29.09 -7.84
CA LEU A 223 0.91 -29.42 -6.44
C LEU A 223 -0.53 -29.92 -6.20
N VAL A 224 -0.65 -31.22 -6.02
CA VAL A 224 -1.94 -31.88 -5.81
C VAL A 224 -2.29 -31.84 -4.34
N ARG A 225 -3.54 -31.43 -4.05
CA ARG A 225 -4.13 -31.46 -2.71
C ARG A 225 -5.37 -32.35 -2.72
N GLY A 226 -5.28 -33.50 -2.06
CA GLY A 226 -6.42 -34.34 -1.74
C GLY A 226 -7.18 -33.75 -0.56
N VAL A 227 -8.45 -33.41 -0.74
CA VAL A 227 -9.28 -32.73 0.25
C VAL A 227 -10.58 -33.50 0.49
N ASP A 228 -11.15 -33.32 1.67
CA ASP A 228 -12.51 -33.76 1.96
C ASP A 228 -13.49 -32.66 1.52
N PRO A 229 -14.30 -32.89 0.47
CA PRO A 229 -15.22 -31.88 -0.07
C PRO A 229 -16.23 -31.35 0.95
N GLY A 230 -16.62 -32.18 1.93
CA GLY A 230 -17.59 -31.82 2.95
C GLY A 230 -17.06 -30.81 3.98
N SER A 231 -15.75 -30.83 4.28
CA SER A 231 -15.15 -30.03 5.34
C SER A 231 -14.23 -28.89 4.85
N ILE A 232 -13.62 -29.03 3.67
CA ILE A 232 -12.62 -28.07 3.17
C ILE A 232 -13.14 -26.64 3.02
N GLY A 233 -14.39 -26.48 2.60
CA GLY A 233 -15.02 -25.16 2.43
C GLY A 233 -15.16 -24.34 3.72
N ASN A 234 -15.06 -24.99 4.88
CA ASN A 234 -15.05 -24.35 6.19
C ASN A 234 -13.64 -23.92 6.60
N VAL A 235 -12.59 -24.45 5.97
CA VAL A 235 -11.19 -24.19 6.32
C VAL A 235 -10.55 -23.19 5.37
N ILE A 236 -10.74 -23.36 4.06
CA ILE A 236 -10.21 -22.45 3.02
C ILE A 236 -11.34 -21.93 2.11
N GLU A 237 -11.08 -20.86 1.39
CA GLU A 237 -12.07 -20.22 0.52
C GLU A 237 -12.19 -20.87 -0.88
N LEU A 238 -11.63 -22.06 -1.07
CA LEU A 238 -11.58 -22.76 -2.36
C LEU A 238 -12.94 -22.84 -3.04
N VAL A 239 -13.98 -23.27 -2.30
CA VAL A 239 -15.33 -23.48 -2.83
C VAL A 239 -15.96 -22.16 -3.32
N ARG A 240 -15.64 -21.04 -2.65
CA ARG A 240 -16.11 -19.70 -3.03
C ARG A 240 -15.36 -19.13 -4.23
N ASN A 241 -14.15 -19.62 -4.45
CA ASN A 241 -13.24 -19.14 -5.50
C ASN A 241 -13.42 -19.89 -6.84
N ILE A 242 -14.42 -20.77 -6.94
CA ILE A 242 -14.71 -21.46 -8.20
C ILE A 242 -15.34 -20.47 -9.18
N GLU A 243 -14.70 -20.33 -10.34
CA GLU A 243 -15.09 -19.45 -11.43
C GLU A 243 -15.91 -20.19 -12.51
N VAL A 244 -15.53 -21.43 -12.79
CA VAL A 244 -16.13 -22.27 -13.82
C VAL A 244 -16.31 -23.69 -13.31
N GLY A 245 -17.41 -24.34 -13.66
CA GLY A 245 -17.75 -25.70 -13.20
C GLY A 245 -18.29 -25.72 -11.77
N ARG A 246 -18.28 -26.88 -11.15
CA ARG A 246 -18.83 -27.08 -9.81
C ARG A 246 -17.94 -27.94 -8.94
N PHE A 247 -17.85 -27.61 -7.65
CA PHE A 247 -17.04 -28.37 -6.71
C PHE A 247 -17.64 -29.74 -6.37
N ASP A 248 -18.99 -29.88 -6.42
CA ASP A 248 -19.68 -31.16 -6.19
C ASP A 248 -19.37 -32.22 -7.26
N TYR A 249 -18.84 -31.83 -8.41
CA TYR A 249 -18.36 -32.78 -9.43
C TYR A 249 -17.11 -33.58 -9.00
N LEU A 250 -16.44 -33.16 -7.93
CA LEU A 250 -15.37 -33.96 -7.33
C LEU A 250 -15.89 -35.24 -6.68
N GLU A 251 -17.07 -35.16 -6.03
CA GLU A 251 -17.75 -36.30 -5.39
C GLU A 251 -18.60 -37.10 -6.39
N HIS A 252 -19.10 -36.43 -7.42
CA HIS A 252 -19.99 -36.99 -8.43
C HIS A 252 -19.39 -36.92 -9.83
N PRO A 253 -18.28 -37.64 -10.10
CA PRO A 253 -17.59 -37.57 -11.39
C PRO A 253 -18.42 -38.12 -12.56
N GLU A 254 -19.47 -38.90 -12.30
CA GLU A 254 -20.41 -39.35 -13.29
C GLU A 254 -21.17 -38.21 -14.00
N LYS A 255 -21.39 -37.07 -13.31
CA LYS A 255 -21.99 -35.86 -13.87
C LYS A 255 -21.11 -35.22 -14.95
N LEU A 256 -19.77 -35.39 -14.87
CA LEU A 256 -18.82 -34.89 -15.86
C LEU A 256 -18.88 -35.60 -17.19
N THR A 257 -19.45 -36.78 -17.26
CA THR A 257 -19.63 -37.53 -18.54
C THR A 257 -20.79 -36.98 -19.38
N ARG A 258 -21.74 -36.30 -18.74
CA ARG A 258 -22.92 -35.71 -19.38
C ARG A 258 -23.23 -34.36 -18.79
N LEU A 259 -22.35 -33.39 -19.07
CA LEU A 259 -22.58 -32.01 -18.65
C LEU A 259 -23.83 -31.44 -19.34
N PRO A 260 -24.69 -30.66 -18.62
CA PRO A 260 -25.84 -30.00 -19.21
C PRO A 260 -25.41 -29.00 -20.29
N PRO A 261 -26.28 -28.72 -21.29
CA PRO A 261 -25.96 -27.79 -22.38
C PRO A 261 -25.71 -26.36 -21.95
N ASP A 262 -26.25 -25.98 -20.79
CA ASP A 262 -26.12 -24.66 -20.16
C ASP A 262 -24.93 -24.58 -19.20
N GLU A 263 -24.15 -25.68 -19.04
CA GLU A 263 -22.96 -25.66 -18.19
C GLU A 263 -21.86 -24.77 -18.78
N VAL A 264 -21.27 -23.94 -17.93
CA VAL A 264 -20.15 -23.09 -18.31
C VAL A 264 -18.89 -23.95 -18.33
N ILE A 265 -18.27 -24.11 -19.50
CA ILE A 265 -17.05 -24.92 -19.68
C ILE A 265 -15.78 -24.08 -19.78
N GLY A 266 -15.90 -22.78 -19.95
CA GLY A 266 -14.76 -21.86 -20.02
C GLY A 266 -15.21 -20.41 -20.02
N MET A 267 -14.24 -19.50 -19.88
CA MET A 267 -14.46 -18.05 -19.95
C MET A 267 -13.62 -17.47 -21.08
N GLY A 268 -14.24 -16.63 -21.91
CA GLY A 268 -13.56 -15.90 -22.97
C GLY A 268 -12.70 -14.76 -22.43
N SER A 269 -11.80 -14.25 -23.24
CA SER A 269 -10.94 -13.10 -22.92
C SER A 269 -11.71 -11.82 -22.54
N GLY A 270 -12.97 -11.72 -22.97
CA GLY A 270 -13.91 -10.62 -22.62
C GLY A 270 -14.73 -10.87 -21.36
N GLY A 271 -14.55 -12.00 -20.66
CA GLY A 271 -15.36 -12.40 -19.51
C GLY A 271 -16.72 -13.01 -19.92
N GLU A 272 -16.88 -13.40 -21.16
CA GLU A 272 -18.08 -14.08 -21.66
C GLU A 272 -18.00 -15.58 -21.36
N PRO A 273 -19.06 -16.20 -20.77
CA PRO A 273 -19.04 -17.63 -20.49
C PRO A 273 -19.18 -18.44 -21.77
N TYR A 274 -18.30 -19.42 -21.96
CA TYR A 274 -18.48 -20.45 -22.97
C TYR A 274 -19.39 -21.55 -22.40
N LEU A 275 -20.56 -21.71 -22.99
CA LEU A 275 -21.48 -22.80 -22.66
C LEU A 275 -21.11 -24.05 -23.47
N LYS A 276 -21.37 -25.23 -22.91
CA LYS A 276 -21.16 -26.50 -23.58
C LYS A 276 -21.95 -26.59 -24.90
N GLY A 277 -23.14 -26.03 -24.91
CA GLY A 277 -24.06 -26.15 -26.02
C GLY A 277 -24.68 -27.57 -26.17
N PRO A 278 -25.66 -27.75 -27.04
CA PRO A 278 -26.26 -29.05 -27.26
C PRO A 278 -25.24 -30.02 -27.86
N ASP A 279 -25.23 -31.25 -27.37
CA ASP A 279 -24.43 -32.31 -27.96
C ASP A 279 -24.87 -32.52 -29.43
N LEU A 280 -24.06 -32.04 -30.37
CA LEU A 280 -24.23 -32.31 -31.77
C LEU A 280 -23.85 -33.79 -32.00
N THR A 281 -24.70 -34.68 -31.56
CA THR A 281 -24.62 -36.08 -31.99
C THR A 281 -24.93 -36.11 -33.50
N PHE A 282 -23.86 -36.25 -34.29
CA PHE A 282 -23.99 -36.70 -35.69
C PHE A 282 -24.50 -38.15 -35.65
N GLY A 283 -25.79 -38.31 -35.49
CA GLY A 283 -26.45 -39.60 -35.45
C GLY A 283 -27.93 -39.33 -35.35
N GLY A 284 -28.57 -39.39 -36.47
CA GLY A 284 -30.01 -39.24 -36.58
C GLY A 284 -30.76 -40.17 -35.64
N ALA A 285 -32.03 -39.88 -35.43
CA ALA A 285 -32.95 -40.49 -34.47
C ALA A 285 -33.14 -42.03 -34.57
N ASP A 286 -32.40 -42.72 -35.40
CA ASP A 286 -32.56 -44.15 -35.72
C ASP A 286 -31.34 -45.03 -35.41
N VAL A 287 -30.59 -44.74 -34.36
CA VAL A 287 -29.61 -45.71 -33.86
C VAL A 287 -30.36 -46.75 -33.02
N ASP A 288 -30.32 -48.01 -33.51
CA ASP A 288 -30.88 -49.18 -32.84
C ASP A 288 -30.58 -49.19 -31.34
N PRO A 289 -31.58 -49.36 -30.45
CA PRO A 289 -31.38 -49.41 -29.00
C PRO A 289 -30.32 -50.36 -28.57
N SER A 290 -30.13 -51.50 -29.28
CA SER A 290 -29.08 -52.48 -29.01
C SER A 290 -27.66 -51.95 -29.25
N ILE A 291 -27.48 -51.03 -30.18
CA ILE A 291 -26.20 -50.34 -30.44
C ILE A 291 -25.94 -49.25 -29.40
N LYS A 292 -26.97 -48.56 -28.92
CA LYS A 292 -26.85 -47.62 -27.78
C LYS A 292 -26.42 -48.31 -26.50
N GLU A 293 -26.86 -49.54 -26.25
CA GLU A 293 -26.52 -50.32 -25.08
C GLU A 293 -25.12 -50.95 -25.20
N ALA A 294 -24.65 -51.23 -26.43
CA ALA A 294 -23.30 -51.75 -26.69
C ALA A 294 -22.22 -50.66 -26.67
N ILE A 295 -22.57 -49.38 -26.88
CA ILE A 295 -21.64 -48.26 -26.70
C ILE A 295 -21.57 -47.99 -25.20
N LYS A 296 -20.59 -48.58 -24.53
CA LYS A 296 -20.24 -48.19 -23.17
C LYS A 296 -20.03 -46.68 -23.15
N GLY A 297 -20.82 -45.98 -22.33
CA GLY A 297 -20.64 -44.54 -22.13
C GLY A 297 -19.17 -44.16 -21.86
N PRO A 298 -18.79 -42.91 -22.04
CA PRO A 298 -17.43 -42.46 -21.80
C PRO A 298 -16.97 -42.89 -20.38
N PRO A 299 -15.72 -43.35 -20.21
CA PRO A 299 -15.23 -43.79 -18.91
C PRO A 299 -15.36 -42.69 -17.86
N VAL A 300 -15.82 -43.09 -16.67
CA VAL A 300 -15.90 -42.19 -15.53
C VAL A 300 -14.52 -42.07 -14.91
N TYR A 301 -13.89 -40.89 -15.00
CA TYR A 301 -12.64 -40.57 -14.33
C TYR A 301 -12.90 -39.68 -13.10
N PRO A 302 -12.10 -39.81 -12.02
CA PRO A 302 -12.22 -38.92 -10.88
C PRO A 302 -12.14 -37.44 -11.26
N GLY A 303 -12.90 -36.61 -10.55
CA GLY A 303 -12.89 -35.16 -10.76
C GLY A 303 -11.64 -34.49 -10.19
N ILE A 304 -11.20 -33.41 -10.82
CA ILE A 304 -10.11 -32.56 -10.35
C ILE A 304 -10.47 -31.09 -10.55
N ALA A 305 -10.28 -30.27 -9.52
CA ALA A 305 -10.39 -28.82 -9.62
C ALA A 305 -8.99 -28.23 -9.84
N VAL A 306 -8.83 -27.37 -10.83
CA VAL A 306 -7.55 -26.80 -11.25
C VAL A 306 -7.60 -25.27 -11.20
N GLY A 307 -6.45 -24.63 -10.98
CA GLY A 307 -6.36 -23.17 -11.04
C GLY A 307 -6.52 -22.63 -12.47
N ARG A 308 -7.00 -21.40 -12.59
CA ARG A 308 -7.28 -20.75 -13.87
C ARG A 308 -6.05 -20.70 -14.79
N GLU A 309 -4.90 -20.34 -14.26
CA GLU A 309 -3.67 -20.24 -15.06
C GLU A 309 -3.11 -21.60 -15.44
N PHE A 310 -3.30 -22.57 -14.56
CA PHE A 310 -2.96 -23.97 -14.85
C PHE A 310 -3.84 -24.51 -16.01
N ALA A 311 -5.14 -24.26 -15.96
CA ALA A 311 -6.08 -24.63 -17.04
C ALA A 311 -5.71 -23.96 -18.37
N LYS A 312 -5.34 -22.66 -18.37
CA LYS A 312 -4.84 -21.95 -19.55
C LYS A 312 -3.55 -22.58 -20.10
N THR A 313 -2.59 -22.92 -19.22
CA THR A 313 -1.32 -23.54 -19.63
C THR A 313 -1.54 -24.90 -20.28
N LEU A 314 -2.46 -25.70 -19.74
CA LEU A 314 -2.82 -27.01 -20.29
C LEU A 314 -3.79 -26.90 -21.50
N ARG A 315 -4.34 -25.72 -21.78
CA ARG A 315 -5.42 -25.49 -22.75
C ARG A 315 -6.60 -26.44 -22.54
N ALA A 316 -6.99 -26.61 -21.28
CA ALA A 316 -7.99 -27.56 -20.86
C ALA A 316 -9.16 -26.85 -20.17
N TYR A 317 -10.38 -27.36 -20.39
CA TYR A 317 -11.64 -26.81 -19.90
C TYR A 317 -12.35 -27.81 -18.99
N VAL A 318 -13.46 -27.38 -18.37
CA VAL A 318 -14.30 -28.27 -17.57
C VAL A 318 -14.85 -29.40 -18.44
N GLY A 319 -14.70 -30.64 -17.97
CA GLY A 319 -15.05 -31.85 -18.70
C GLY A 319 -13.91 -32.50 -19.49
N ASP A 320 -12.81 -31.80 -19.73
CA ASP A 320 -11.64 -32.33 -20.43
C ASP A 320 -10.86 -33.34 -19.56
N GLU A 321 -10.18 -34.27 -20.24
CA GLU A 321 -9.34 -35.28 -19.61
C GLU A 321 -7.90 -34.79 -19.48
N ILE A 322 -7.33 -34.94 -18.30
CA ILE A 322 -5.91 -34.73 -18.03
C ILE A 322 -5.31 -35.97 -17.38
N THR A 323 -4.03 -36.22 -17.65
CA THR A 323 -3.29 -37.32 -17.06
C THR A 323 -2.32 -36.78 -16.02
N LEU A 324 -2.43 -37.24 -14.78
CA LEU A 324 -1.45 -36.94 -13.72
C LEU A 324 -0.45 -38.07 -13.61
N VAL A 325 0.82 -37.70 -13.55
CA VAL A 325 1.95 -38.62 -13.38
C VAL A 325 2.65 -38.30 -12.07
N SER A 326 2.64 -39.20 -11.10
CA SER A 326 3.37 -39.07 -9.86
C SER A 326 4.80 -39.56 -10.06
N PRO A 327 5.83 -38.78 -9.64
CA PRO A 327 7.22 -39.27 -9.64
C PRO A 327 7.47 -40.36 -8.60
N LEU A 328 6.64 -40.41 -7.55
CA LEU A 328 6.67 -41.46 -6.53
C LEU A 328 5.80 -42.62 -7.02
N GLY A 329 6.41 -43.64 -7.57
CA GLY A 329 5.74 -44.83 -8.10
C GLY A 329 6.17 -46.10 -7.38
N ASP A 330 5.70 -47.23 -7.90
CA ASP A 330 6.05 -48.53 -7.35
C ASP A 330 7.49 -48.92 -7.72
N LEU A 331 8.20 -49.61 -6.81
CA LEU A 331 9.51 -50.17 -7.08
C LEU A 331 9.36 -51.38 -8.02
N GLY A 332 9.69 -51.13 -9.29
CA GLY A 332 9.76 -52.20 -10.28
C GLY A 332 11.17 -52.83 -10.37
N PRO A 333 11.36 -53.90 -11.14
CA PRO A 333 12.67 -54.54 -11.33
C PRO A 333 13.73 -53.64 -11.99
N MET A 334 13.29 -52.60 -12.66
CA MET A 334 14.13 -51.63 -13.36
C MET A 334 14.24 -50.26 -12.65
N GLY A 335 13.73 -50.12 -11.43
CA GLY A 335 13.69 -48.87 -10.65
C GLY A 335 12.27 -48.41 -10.38
N ILE A 336 12.12 -47.12 -10.00
CA ILE A 336 10.83 -46.51 -9.69
C ILE A 336 10.05 -46.33 -10.98
N LEU A 337 8.86 -46.96 -11.08
CA LEU A 337 7.94 -46.76 -12.20
C LEU A 337 6.94 -45.65 -11.86
N PRO A 338 6.92 -44.53 -12.63
CA PRO A 338 5.97 -43.46 -12.38
C PRO A 338 4.53 -43.98 -12.46
N ARG A 339 3.67 -43.57 -11.54
CA ARG A 339 2.24 -43.85 -11.60
C ARG A 339 1.53 -42.80 -12.42
N SER A 340 0.70 -43.23 -13.35
CA SER A 340 -0.11 -42.38 -14.22
C SER A 340 -1.58 -42.71 -14.00
N ARG A 341 -2.40 -41.65 -13.81
CA ARG A 341 -3.86 -41.75 -13.69
C ARG A 341 -4.54 -40.62 -14.45
N LYS A 342 -5.69 -40.94 -15.07
CA LYS A 342 -6.53 -39.99 -15.75
C LYS A 342 -7.52 -39.37 -14.78
N PHE A 343 -7.74 -38.06 -14.95
CA PHE A 343 -8.71 -37.26 -14.23
C PHE A 343 -9.52 -36.42 -15.22
N ARG A 344 -10.71 -35.97 -14.81
CA ARG A 344 -11.53 -35.08 -15.58
C ARG A 344 -11.69 -33.76 -14.83
N ILE A 345 -11.51 -32.61 -15.52
CA ILE A 345 -11.61 -31.29 -14.90
C ILE A 345 -13.05 -31.05 -14.45
N ALA A 346 -13.25 -30.93 -13.16
CA ALA A 346 -14.53 -30.71 -12.48
C ALA A 346 -14.84 -29.22 -12.31
N ALA A 347 -13.80 -28.45 -11.99
CA ALA A 347 -13.93 -27.01 -11.73
C ALA A 347 -12.62 -26.28 -12.01
N ILE A 348 -12.73 -25.00 -12.33
CA ILE A 348 -11.62 -24.06 -12.46
C ILE A 348 -11.81 -22.99 -11.39
N PHE A 349 -10.80 -22.81 -10.52
CA PHE A 349 -10.83 -21.82 -9.45
C PHE A 349 -9.90 -20.65 -9.73
N TYR A 350 -10.22 -19.49 -9.13
CA TYR A 350 -9.43 -18.28 -9.16
C TYR A 350 -9.18 -17.79 -7.74
N SER A 351 -7.96 -17.99 -7.23
CA SER A 351 -7.58 -17.63 -5.86
C SER A 351 -7.15 -16.17 -5.71
N GLY A 352 -6.89 -15.48 -6.83
CA GLY A 352 -6.30 -14.15 -6.87
C GLY A 352 -4.79 -14.14 -6.58
N MET A 353 -4.14 -15.31 -6.59
CA MET A 353 -2.68 -15.48 -6.46
C MET A 353 -2.17 -16.32 -7.63
N TYR A 354 -1.29 -15.72 -8.45
CA TYR A 354 -0.76 -16.40 -9.64
C TYR A 354 -0.14 -17.76 -9.33
N GLU A 355 0.70 -17.83 -8.30
CA GLU A 355 1.41 -19.07 -7.93
C GLU A 355 0.46 -20.19 -7.55
N TYR A 356 -0.67 -19.85 -6.91
CA TYR A 356 -1.71 -20.84 -6.57
C TYR A 356 -2.47 -21.28 -7.80
N ASP A 357 -2.90 -20.32 -8.61
CA ASP A 357 -3.70 -20.59 -9.82
C ASP A 357 -2.88 -21.28 -10.91
N ALA A 358 -1.55 -21.15 -10.89
CA ALA A 358 -0.65 -21.77 -11.85
C ALA A 358 -0.14 -23.16 -11.43
N ALA A 359 -0.18 -23.48 -10.12
CA ALA A 359 0.51 -24.66 -9.62
C ALA A 359 -0.37 -25.61 -8.79
N HIS A 360 -1.57 -25.23 -8.34
CA HIS A 360 -2.37 -26.07 -7.46
C HIS A 360 -3.52 -26.76 -8.17
N ALA A 361 -3.78 -28.01 -7.75
CA ALA A 361 -4.95 -28.78 -8.13
C ALA A 361 -5.54 -29.51 -6.91
N TYR A 362 -6.85 -29.61 -6.86
CA TYR A 362 -7.59 -30.22 -5.76
C TYR A 362 -8.40 -31.41 -6.27
N MET A 363 -8.37 -32.51 -5.51
CA MET A 363 -9.15 -33.72 -5.77
C MET A 363 -9.64 -34.32 -4.44
N THR A 364 -10.41 -35.38 -4.47
CA THR A 364 -10.79 -36.09 -3.24
C THR A 364 -9.58 -36.73 -2.57
N ILE A 365 -9.62 -36.90 -1.24
CA ILE A 365 -8.55 -37.58 -0.48
C ILE A 365 -8.27 -38.95 -1.05
N GLU A 366 -9.30 -39.75 -1.31
CA GLU A 366 -9.19 -41.09 -1.86
C GLU A 366 -8.45 -41.10 -3.22
N SER A 367 -8.79 -40.15 -4.10
CA SER A 367 -8.12 -40.04 -5.40
C SER A 367 -6.64 -39.69 -5.26
N ALA A 368 -6.29 -38.81 -4.32
CA ALA A 368 -4.92 -38.42 -4.05
C ALA A 368 -4.13 -39.59 -3.38
N GLN A 369 -4.70 -40.26 -2.39
CA GLN A 369 -4.11 -41.46 -1.77
C GLN A 369 -3.83 -42.52 -2.82
N ASN A 370 -4.77 -42.77 -3.71
CA ASN A 370 -4.62 -43.68 -4.82
C ASN A 370 -3.55 -43.27 -5.85
N LEU A 371 -3.39 -41.95 -6.12
CA LEU A 371 -2.35 -41.45 -7.03
C LEU A 371 -0.95 -41.60 -6.44
N PHE A 372 -0.79 -41.30 -5.14
CA PHE A 372 0.50 -41.28 -4.45
C PHE A 372 0.81 -42.57 -3.70
N SER A 373 -0.05 -43.60 -3.73
CA SER A 373 0.11 -44.88 -3.03
C SER A 373 0.26 -44.75 -1.51
N LEU A 374 -0.49 -43.87 -0.88
CA LEU A 374 -0.39 -43.54 0.53
C LEU A 374 -1.26 -44.43 1.43
N GLY A 375 -2.05 -45.37 0.86
CA GLY A 375 -3.03 -46.16 1.62
C GLY A 375 -4.04 -45.21 2.31
N GLU A 376 -4.19 -45.34 3.63
CA GLU A 376 -5.09 -44.50 4.45
C GLU A 376 -4.38 -43.29 5.08
N SER A 377 -3.10 -43.08 4.75
CA SER A 377 -2.34 -41.96 5.33
C SER A 377 -2.74 -40.61 4.77
N ILE A 378 -2.62 -39.58 5.61
CA ILE A 378 -2.76 -38.19 5.21
C ILE A 378 -1.43 -37.43 5.44
N SER A 379 -1.25 -36.31 4.73
CA SER A 379 -0.04 -35.50 4.87
C SER A 379 -0.14 -34.48 6.00
N ALA A 380 -1.35 -33.96 6.27
CA ALA A 380 -1.57 -32.92 7.28
C ALA A 380 -3.04 -32.85 7.72
N ILE A 381 -3.27 -32.26 8.90
CA ILE A 381 -4.55 -31.75 9.33
C ILE A 381 -4.46 -30.22 9.25
N GLU A 382 -5.39 -29.61 8.54
CA GLU A 382 -5.48 -28.15 8.36
C GLU A 382 -6.58 -27.58 9.25
N VAL A 383 -6.25 -26.55 10.02
CA VAL A 383 -7.13 -25.97 11.05
C VAL A 383 -7.42 -24.51 10.76
N LYS A 384 -8.69 -24.14 10.82
CA LYS A 384 -9.19 -22.75 10.73
C LYS A 384 -9.46 -22.21 12.12
N VAL A 385 -9.04 -20.97 12.35
CA VAL A 385 -9.34 -20.20 13.56
C VAL A 385 -10.13 -18.94 13.14
N PRO A 386 -11.12 -18.49 13.92
CA PRO A 386 -11.90 -17.30 13.56
C PRO A 386 -11.04 -16.05 13.38
N ASP A 387 -10.05 -15.86 14.26
CA ASP A 387 -9.09 -14.77 14.18
C ASP A 387 -7.68 -15.34 13.87
N PRO A 388 -7.14 -15.13 12.66
CA PRO A 388 -5.82 -15.62 12.28
C PRO A 388 -4.67 -15.12 13.17
N GLU A 389 -4.83 -13.96 13.81
CA GLU A 389 -3.80 -13.39 14.69
C GLU A 389 -3.64 -14.23 15.97
N ARG A 390 -4.69 -14.89 16.40
CA ARG A 390 -4.68 -15.78 17.57
C ARG A 390 -4.20 -17.19 17.28
N ALA A 391 -3.88 -17.52 16.03
CA ALA A 391 -3.37 -18.85 15.67
C ALA A 391 -2.10 -19.23 16.45
N THR A 392 -1.22 -18.26 16.71
CA THR A 392 0.01 -18.49 17.49
C THR A 392 -0.30 -18.85 18.97
N GLU A 393 -1.34 -18.24 19.56
CA GLU A 393 -1.76 -18.53 20.93
C GLU A 393 -2.41 -19.92 21.03
N LEU A 394 -3.16 -20.32 20.01
CA LEU A 394 -3.85 -21.62 19.96
C LEU A 394 -2.93 -22.79 19.59
N ARG A 395 -1.70 -22.51 19.16
CA ARG A 395 -0.73 -23.56 18.81
C ARG A 395 -0.50 -24.52 19.98
N GLY A 396 -0.22 -24.04 21.18
CA GLY A 396 0.01 -24.87 22.38
C GLY A 396 -1.18 -25.78 22.71
N PRO A 397 -2.39 -25.23 22.90
CA PRO A 397 -3.60 -26.06 23.12
C PRO A 397 -3.86 -27.09 22.02
N VAL A 398 -3.59 -26.76 20.75
CA VAL A 398 -3.72 -27.72 19.64
C VAL A 398 -2.65 -28.81 19.72
N GLU A 399 -1.40 -28.47 20.05
CA GLU A 399 -0.30 -29.40 20.21
C GLU A 399 -0.57 -30.38 21.36
N GLU A 400 -1.11 -29.89 22.48
CA GLU A 400 -1.54 -30.73 23.60
C GLU A 400 -2.70 -31.68 23.22
N ALA A 401 -3.68 -31.22 22.44
CA ALA A 401 -4.82 -32.02 22.01
C ALA A 401 -4.43 -33.12 21.01
N VAL A 402 -3.40 -32.91 20.21
CA VAL A 402 -2.90 -33.91 19.25
C VAL A 402 -2.31 -35.11 19.95
N GLU A 403 -1.66 -34.93 21.11
CA GLU A 403 -1.05 -36.00 21.94
C GLU A 403 -0.07 -36.93 21.18
N ARG A 404 0.59 -36.42 20.12
CA ARG A 404 1.53 -37.19 19.27
C ARG A 404 2.81 -36.42 19.07
N SER A 405 3.93 -37.01 19.48
CA SER A 405 5.27 -36.40 19.37
C SER A 405 5.88 -36.46 17.97
N ASP A 406 5.33 -37.27 17.07
CA ASP A 406 5.75 -37.41 15.68
C ASP A 406 5.13 -36.33 14.77
N LEU A 407 4.13 -35.57 15.29
CA LEU A 407 3.45 -34.49 14.58
C LEU A 407 3.94 -33.13 15.06
N ARG A 408 4.03 -32.19 14.12
CA ARG A 408 4.41 -30.81 14.37
C ARG A 408 3.23 -29.90 14.11
N VAL A 409 3.00 -28.98 15.04
CA VAL A 409 1.98 -27.95 14.89
C VAL A 409 2.67 -26.64 14.49
N ARG A 410 2.31 -26.11 13.34
CA ARG A 410 2.86 -24.87 12.78
C ARG A 410 1.75 -23.88 12.45
N ASP A 411 1.95 -22.63 12.78
CA ASP A 411 1.03 -21.57 12.40
C ASP A 411 1.37 -20.99 11.00
N TRP A 412 0.45 -20.20 10.45
CA TRP A 412 0.61 -19.56 9.15
C TRP A 412 1.80 -18.59 9.10
N ARG A 413 2.20 -17.99 10.23
CA ARG A 413 3.35 -17.08 10.30
C ARG A 413 4.66 -17.84 10.18
N GLU A 414 4.76 -18.99 10.81
CA GLU A 414 5.92 -19.87 10.71
C GLU A 414 6.07 -20.41 9.30
N LEU A 415 4.97 -20.88 8.68
CA LEU A 415 4.96 -21.38 7.31
C LEU A 415 5.39 -20.32 6.27
N ASN A 416 5.03 -19.06 6.50
CA ASN A 416 5.32 -17.96 5.58
C ASN A 416 6.38 -16.98 6.13
N LYS A 417 7.20 -17.40 7.10
CA LYS A 417 8.17 -16.55 7.80
C LYS A 417 9.10 -15.79 6.86
N ASN A 418 9.61 -16.44 5.84
CA ASN A 418 10.55 -15.85 4.90
C ASN A 418 9.89 -14.71 4.10
N LEU A 419 8.65 -14.90 3.64
CA LEU A 419 7.89 -13.91 2.90
C LEU A 419 7.59 -12.68 3.76
N PHE A 420 7.06 -12.87 4.98
CA PHE A 420 6.75 -11.75 5.88
C PHE A 420 8.01 -11.02 6.37
N SER A 421 9.12 -11.75 6.53
CA SER A 421 10.42 -11.13 6.86
C SER A 421 10.93 -10.28 5.69
N ALA A 422 10.79 -10.75 4.46
CA ALA A 422 11.16 -9.99 3.26
C ALA A 422 10.31 -8.72 3.12
N LEU A 423 8.99 -8.80 3.28
CA LEU A 423 8.08 -7.63 3.24
C LEU A 423 8.40 -6.61 4.34
N LYS A 424 8.74 -7.09 5.56
CA LYS A 424 9.15 -6.21 6.65
C LYS A 424 10.47 -5.51 6.33
N LEU A 425 11.46 -6.24 5.81
CA LEU A 425 12.75 -5.69 5.40
C LEU A 425 12.56 -4.65 4.29
N GLU A 426 11.76 -4.95 3.28
CA GLU A 426 11.45 -4.05 2.18
C GLU A 426 10.80 -2.73 2.69
N LYS A 427 9.83 -2.82 3.62
CA LYS A 427 9.22 -1.63 4.25
C LYS A 427 10.27 -0.79 4.99
N ILE A 428 11.18 -1.41 5.74
CA ILE A 428 12.26 -0.72 6.45
C ILE A 428 13.23 -0.06 5.47
N LEU A 429 13.69 -0.77 4.44
CA LEU A 429 14.60 -0.24 3.44
C LEU A 429 13.99 0.95 2.70
N THR A 430 12.73 0.83 2.29
CA THR A 430 12.00 1.91 1.62
C THR A 430 11.87 3.13 2.52
N PHE A 431 11.54 2.94 3.81
CA PHE A 431 11.48 4.02 4.78
C PHE A 431 12.84 4.72 4.93
N VAL A 432 13.94 3.98 5.02
CA VAL A 432 15.30 4.53 5.12
C VAL A 432 15.67 5.32 3.85
N ILE A 433 15.46 4.74 2.66
CA ILE A 433 15.78 5.40 1.38
C ILE A 433 15.00 6.73 1.24
N LEU A 434 13.71 6.72 1.55
CA LEU A 434 12.90 7.92 1.45
C LEU A 434 13.20 8.94 2.57
N SER A 435 13.67 8.49 3.74
CA SER A 435 14.18 9.38 4.78
C SER A 435 15.47 10.09 4.33
N ILE A 436 16.31 9.45 3.52
CA ILE A 436 17.46 10.09 2.89
C ILE A 436 17.00 11.21 1.93
N ALA A 437 15.90 11.04 1.22
CA ALA A 437 15.33 12.11 0.38
C ALA A 437 14.90 13.33 1.23
N ILE A 438 14.33 13.11 2.42
CA ILE A 438 14.03 14.20 3.37
C ILE A 438 15.34 14.86 3.85
N LEU A 439 16.37 14.07 4.14
CA LEU A 439 17.69 14.58 4.53
C LEU A 439 18.28 15.47 3.45
N VAL A 440 18.24 15.05 2.18
CA VAL A 440 18.70 15.88 1.04
C VAL A 440 17.88 17.18 0.94
N ALA A 441 16.56 17.11 1.08
CA ALA A 441 15.72 18.31 1.10
C ALA A 441 16.06 19.25 2.27
N SER A 442 16.50 18.70 3.40
CA SER A 442 16.89 19.49 4.57
C SER A 442 18.19 20.29 4.36
N PHE A 443 19.07 19.90 3.43
CA PHE A 443 20.21 20.75 3.03
C PHE A 443 19.76 22.07 2.43
N CYS A 444 18.62 22.12 1.73
CA CYS A 444 18.04 23.38 1.27
C CYS A 444 17.68 24.29 2.48
N ILE A 445 17.23 23.73 3.60
CA ILE A 445 16.98 24.49 4.84
C ILE A 445 18.28 25.06 5.38
N ILE A 446 19.36 24.27 5.42
CA ILE A 446 20.68 24.73 5.87
C ILE A 446 21.15 25.90 5.02
N CYS A 447 21.10 25.77 3.70
CA CYS A 447 21.49 26.82 2.76
C CYS A 447 20.63 28.10 2.94
N THR A 448 19.32 27.93 3.09
CA THR A 448 18.39 29.04 3.31
C THR A 448 18.71 29.82 4.59
N LEU A 449 18.92 29.09 5.69
CA LEU A 449 19.22 29.69 6.98
C LEU A 449 20.62 30.35 7.00
N LEU A 450 21.64 29.72 6.39
CA LEU A 450 22.97 30.33 6.29
C LEU A 450 22.93 31.64 5.49
N LEU A 451 22.22 31.65 4.36
CA LEU A 451 22.06 32.87 3.57
C LEU A 451 21.28 33.93 4.34
N MET A 452 20.25 33.52 5.08
CA MET A 452 19.49 34.43 5.93
C MET A 452 20.35 35.02 7.05
N VAL A 453 21.25 34.24 7.65
CA VAL A 453 22.22 34.72 8.65
C VAL A 453 23.14 35.79 8.07
N THR A 454 23.60 35.62 6.81
CA THR A 454 24.46 36.65 6.15
C THR A 454 23.69 37.92 5.81
N GLU A 455 22.48 37.82 5.26
CA GLU A 455 21.67 39.02 4.96
C GLU A 455 21.17 39.76 6.22
N LYS A 456 20.89 39.03 7.29
CA LYS A 456 20.38 39.57 8.56
C LYS A 456 21.47 39.87 9.58
N GLY A 457 22.75 39.78 9.20
CA GLY A 457 23.89 40.01 10.09
C GLY A 457 23.82 41.32 10.83
N LYS A 458 23.44 42.44 10.17
CA LYS A 458 23.24 43.77 10.81
C LYS A 458 22.11 43.73 11.86
N GLU A 459 20.98 43.10 11.56
CA GLU A 459 19.85 43.02 12.50
C GLU A 459 20.22 42.16 13.73
N ILE A 460 20.98 41.05 13.53
CA ILE A 460 21.52 40.21 14.61
C ILE A 460 22.52 41.02 15.49
N ALA A 461 23.42 41.75 14.86
CA ALA A 461 24.40 42.59 15.57
C ALA A 461 23.72 43.66 16.41
N ILE A 462 22.69 44.35 15.91
CA ILE A 462 21.89 45.32 16.66
C ILE A 462 21.17 44.66 17.83
N LEU A 463 20.55 43.51 17.66
CA LEU A 463 19.86 42.80 18.73
C LEU A 463 20.85 42.40 19.86
N LYS A 464 22.04 41.95 19.49
CA LYS A 464 23.10 41.62 20.47
C LYS A 464 23.66 42.86 21.17
N ALA A 465 23.82 43.97 20.46
CA ALA A 465 24.24 45.24 21.05
C ALA A 465 23.21 45.78 22.06
N VAL A 466 21.92 45.54 21.84
CA VAL A 466 20.83 45.89 22.78
C VAL A 466 20.68 44.88 23.92
N GLY A 467 21.48 43.78 23.95
CA GLY A 467 21.54 42.82 25.04
C GLY A 467 20.92 41.44 24.79
N ALA A 468 20.61 41.08 23.55
CA ALA A 468 20.15 39.72 23.24
C ALA A 468 21.27 38.70 23.47
N SER A 469 21.00 37.66 24.28
CA SER A 469 21.95 36.58 24.53
C SER A 469 22.09 35.65 23.32
N ASP A 470 23.27 34.99 23.22
CA ASP A 470 23.55 33.98 22.17
C ASP A 470 22.50 32.88 22.14
N ARG A 471 22.01 32.46 23.31
CA ARG A 471 20.92 31.48 23.43
C ARG A 471 19.61 31.98 22.82
N SER A 472 19.31 33.27 22.95
CA SER A 472 18.09 33.85 22.36
C SER A 472 18.17 33.85 20.82
N ILE A 473 19.32 34.24 20.27
CA ILE A 473 19.56 34.22 18.82
C ILE A 473 19.50 32.79 18.27
N LEU A 474 20.20 31.85 18.93
CA LEU A 474 20.16 30.43 18.57
C LEU A 474 18.71 29.90 18.52
N GLN A 475 17.90 30.21 19.54
CA GLN A 475 16.52 29.76 19.62
C GLN A 475 15.63 30.38 18.54
N VAL A 476 15.87 31.65 18.13
CA VAL A 476 15.12 32.25 17.01
C VAL A 476 15.39 31.52 15.71
N PHE A 477 16.66 31.26 15.35
CA PHE A 477 17.01 30.54 14.13
C PHE A 477 16.62 29.07 14.16
N MET A 478 16.74 28.39 15.31
CA MET A 478 16.21 27.03 15.49
C MET A 478 14.70 26.99 15.23
N LEU A 479 13.97 27.94 15.80
CA LEU A 479 12.52 28.01 15.62
C LEU A 479 12.13 28.31 14.17
N GLU A 480 12.89 29.13 13.47
CA GLU A 480 12.70 29.45 12.06
C GLU A 480 12.82 28.20 11.18
N GLY A 481 13.87 27.41 11.37
CA GLY A 481 14.04 26.14 10.66
C GLY A 481 12.94 25.11 10.99
N VAL A 482 12.52 25.03 12.27
CA VAL A 482 11.39 24.20 12.70
C VAL A 482 10.08 24.65 12.04
N VAL A 483 9.87 25.94 11.88
CA VAL A 483 8.68 26.49 11.19
C VAL A 483 8.72 26.11 9.71
N ILE A 484 9.85 26.29 9.02
CA ILE A 484 10.01 25.93 7.60
C ILE A 484 9.80 24.42 7.40
N GLY A 485 10.52 23.58 8.18
CA GLY A 485 10.38 22.14 8.13
C GLY A 485 9.01 21.65 8.54
N GLY A 486 8.41 22.26 9.57
CA GLY A 486 7.07 21.94 10.05
C GLY A 486 5.98 22.23 9.01
N ILE A 487 6.04 23.38 8.34
CA ILE A 487 5.12 23.71 7.24
C ILE A 487 5.27 22.68 6.11
N GLY A 488 6.52 22.40 5.68
CA GLY A 488 6.78 21.39 4.65
C GLY A 488 6.23 20.02 5.02
N THR A 489 6.46 19.59 6.26
CA THR A 489 5.96 18.30 6.77
C THR A 489 4.42 18.25 6.78
N VAL A 490 3.76 19.29 7.31
CA VAL A 490 2.28 19.34 7.34
C VAL A 490 1.71 19.30 5.93
N PHE A 491 2.26 20.08 5.00
CA PHE A 491 1.83 20.05 3.59
C PHE A 491 2.06 18.66 2.98
N GLY A 492 3.24 18.08 3.16
CA GLY A 492 3.57 16.78 2.60
C GLY A 492 2.67 15.66 3.14
N VAL A 493 2.51 15.59 4.46
CA VAL A 493 1.67 14.58 5.12
C VAL A 493 0.20 14.74 4.75
N MET A 494 -0.35 15.95 4.75
CA MET A 494 -1.77 16.19 4.42
C MET A 494 -2.08 15.94 2.95
N ILE A 495 -1.19 16.34 2.05
CA ILE A 495 -1.32 16.07 0.61
C ILE A 495 -1.17 14.57 0.35
N GLY A 496 -0.17 13.91 0.98
CA GLY A 496 0.03 12.47 0.90
C GLY A 496 -1.17 11.69 1.43
N LEU A 497 -1.75 12.12 2.56
CA LEU A 497 -2.97 11.54 3.12
C LEU A 497 -4.16 11.69 2.16
N SER A 498 -4.37 12.89 1.63
CA SER A 498 -5.44 13.16 0.65
C SER A 498 -5.28 12.30 -0.61
N PHE A 499 -4.06 12.16 -1.11
CA PHE A 499 -3.73 11.32 -2.25
C PHE A 499 -4.03 9.84 -1.96
N CYS A 500 -3.53 9.30 -0.85
CA CYS A 500 -3.74 7.90 -0.47
C CYS A 500 -5.20 7.57 -0.17
N LEU A 501 -5.93 8.47 0.51
CA LEU A 501 -7.38 8.31 0.74
C LEU A 501 -8.15 8.32 -0.58
N SER A 502 -7.79 9.21 -1.51
CA SER A 502 -8.41 9.25 -2.83
C SER A 502 -8.16 7.96 -3.61
N LEU A 503 -6.93 7.43 -3.58
CA LEU A 503 -6.62 6.14 -4.19
C LEU A 503 -7.39 4.98 -3.54
N SER A 504 -7.54 5.00 -2.22
CA SER A 504 -8.29 3.97 -1.49
C SER A 504 -9.79 4.00 -1.79
N ILE A 505 -10.39 5.20 -1.88
CA ILE A 505 -11.83 5.38 -2.08
C ILE A 505 -12.23 5.16 -3.54
N TYR A 506 -11.54 5.81 -4.48
CA TYR A 506 -11.90 5.75 -5.90
C TYR A 506 -11.31 4.52 -6.59
N GLY A 507 -10.20 3.98 -6.07
CA GLY A 507 -9.46 2.84 -6.60
C GLY A 507 -8.76 3.16 -7.92
N VAL A 508 -7.49 2.82 -8.05
CA VAL A 508 -6.83 2.72 -9.34
C VAL A 508 -6.97 1.28 -9.80
N ARG A 509 -7.64 1.10 -10.94
CA ARG A 509 -7.82 -0.21 -11.52
C ARG A 509 -6.50 -0.72 -12.09
N LEU A 510 -6.16 -1.93 -11.74
CA LEU A 510 -5.09 -2.70 -12.36
C LEU A 510 -5.73 -3.78 -13.24
N ASP A 511 -5.01 -4.24 -14.24
CA ASP A 511 -5.46 -5.35 -15.06
C ASP A 511 -5.29 -6.66 -14.27
N PRO A 512 -6.40 -7.36 -13.92
CA PRO A 512 -6.31 -8.60 -13.14
C PRO A 512 -5.57 -9.72 -13.88
N GLU A 513 -5.54 -9.68 -15.21
CA GLU A 513 -4.83 -10.69 -16.01
C GLU A 513 -3.32 -10.52 -15.93
N VAL A 514 -2.83 -9.28 -15.69
CA VAL A 514 -1.40 -8.96 -15.59
C VAL A 514 -0.93 -8.91 -14.15
N TYR A 515 -1.69 -8.26 -13.26
CA TYR A 515 -1.25 -7.95 -11.90
C TYR A 515 -1.87 -8.85 -10.82
N TYR A 516 -2.86 -9.68 -11.15
CA TYR A 516 -3.61 -10.52 -10.19
C TYR A 516 -4.26 -9.74 -9.05
N ILE A 517 -4.47 -8.45 -9.27
CA ILE A 517 -5.06 -7.51 -8.33
C ILE A 517 -6.00 -6.59 -9.13
N ASP A 518 -7.26 -6.52 -8.73
CA ASP A 518 -8.27 -5.68 -9.42
C ASP A 518 -8.05 -4.18 -9.18
N ARG A 519 -7.48 -3.81 -8.03
CA ARG A 519 -7.25 -2.43 -7.61
C ARG A 519 -5.93 -2.29 -6.90
N LEU A 520 -5.28 -1.13 -7.05
CA LEU A 520 -4.09 -0.80 -6.29
C LEU A 520 -4.43 -0.82 -4.79
N PRO A 521 -3.85 -1.74 -4.00
CA PRO A 521 -4.12 -1.81 -2.58
C PRO A 521 -3.41 -0.65 -1.87
N VAL A 522 -4.16 0.14 -1.10
CA VAL A 522 -3.64 1.26 -0.32
C VAL A 522 -4.13 1.13 1.11
N ALA A 523 -3.21 0.99 2.06
CA ALA A 523 -3.52 0.96 3.49
C ALA A 523 -3.10 2.27 4.14
N VAL A 524 -4.08 2.99 4.69
CA VAL A 524 -3.84 4.23 5.43
C VAL A 524 -3.75 3.91 6.92
N ASN A 525 -2.52 3.72 7.41
CA ASN A 525 -2.26 3.47 8.83
C ASN A 525 -1.80 4.75 9.52
N ALA A 526 -2.52 5.23 10.52
CA ALA A 526 -2.19 6.45 11.25
C ALA A 526 -0.76 6.42 11.85
N SER A 527 -0.29 5.25 12.29
CA SER A 527 1.06 5.07 12.83
C SER A 527 2.16 5.40 11.82
N ASP A 528 1.97 5.04 10.55
CA ASP A 528 2.94 5.28 9.48
C ASP A 528 3.05 6.80 9.19
N TYR A 529 1.92 7.52 9.16
CA TYR A 529 1.89 8.99 8.97
C TYR A 529 2.50 9.74 10.14
N VAL A 530 2.25 9.30 11.36
CA VAL A 530 2.87 9.88 12.57
C VAL A 530 4.39 9.63 12.55
N ALA A 531 4.84 8.44 12.19
CA ALA A 531 6.26 8.12 12.06
C ALA A 531 6.95 9.00 11.01
N VAL A 532 6.32 9.20 9.84
CA VAL A 532 6.81 10.11 8.79
C VAL A 532 6.91 11.54 9.30
N ALA A 533 5.87 12.04 9.98
CA ALA A 533 5.86 13.41 10.52
C ALA A 533 6.99 13.61 11.56
N ILE A 534 7.18 12.65 12.47
CA ILE A 534 8.24 12.70 13.48
C ILE A 534 9.62 12.65 12.82
N ALA A 535 9.83 11.73 11.86
CA ALA A 535 11.10 11.61 11.16
C ALA A 535 11.45 12.90 10.39
N ALA A 536 10.49 13.46 9.66
CA ALA A 536 10.69 14.70 8.90
C ALA A 536 11.01 15.89 9.83
N LEU A 537 10.25 16.08 10.91
CA LEU A 537 10.49 17.13 11.88
C LEU A 537 11.85 16.98 12.58
N MET A 538 12.22 15.75 12.92
CA MET A 538 13.52 15.46 13.55
C MET A 538 14.68 15.80 12.61
N ILE A 539 14.63 15.34 11.36
CA ILE A 539 15.66 15.62 10.36
C ILE A 539 15.78 17.13 10.12
N CYS A 540 14.64 17.84 9.92
CA CYS A 540 14.63 19.29 9.73
C CYS A 540 15.20 20.03 10.96
N THR A 541 14.83 19.63 12.17
CA THR A 541 15.32 20.25 13.41
C THR A 541 16.83 20.05 13.58
N LEU A 542 17.34 18.84 13.35
CA LEU A 542 18.76 18.55 13.41
C LEU A 542 19.56 19.38 12.41
N SER A 543 19.04 19.51 11.18
CA SER A 543 19.67 20.29 10.12
C SER A 543 19.77 21.79 10.44
N THR A 544 18.89 22.32 11.29
CA THR A 544 18.91 23.73 11.68
C THR A 544 19.95 24.08 12.76
N ILE A 545 20.51 23.09 13.45
CA ILE A 545 21.44 23.31 14.57
C ILE A 545 22.70 24.06 14.10
N TYR A 546 23.27 23.66 12.97
CA TYR A 546 24.50 24.26 12.45
C TYR A 546 24.30 25.75 12.07
N PRO A 547 23.32 26.13 11.22
CA PRO A 547 23.08 27.54 10.90
C PRO A 547 22.72 28.39 12.13
N ALA A 548 21.92 27.85 13.05
CA ALA A 548 21.53 28.58 14.27
C ALA A 548 22.71 28.86 15.18
N ARG A 549 23.68 27.93 15.29
CA ARG A 549 24.94 28.15 16.00
C ARG A 549 25.80 29.23 15.31
N ALA A 550 25.93 29.19 13.99
CA ALA A 550 26.63 30.18 13.21
C ALA A 550 26.06 31.59 13.46
N ALA A 551 24.73 31.72 13.45
CA ALA A 551 24.03 32.98 13.75
C ALA A 551 24.33 33.47 15.20
N SER A 552 24.30 32.56 16.18
CA SER A 552 24.52 32.92 17.58
C SER A 552 25.95 33.37 17.89
N GLN A 553 26.95 32.94 17.12
CA GLN A 553 28.36 33.28 17.31
C GLN A 553 28.80 34.56 16.60
N LEU A 554 27.95 35.22 15.81
CA LEU A 554 28.23 36.50 15.14
C LEU A 554 28.57 37.57 16.22
N LYS A 555 29.74 38.21 16.06
CA LYS A 555 30.14 39.32 16.95
C LYS A 555 29.47 40.61 16.50
N PRO A 556 28.95 41.47 17.41
CA PRO A 556 28.31 42.73 17.07
C PRO A 556 29.20 43.66 16.21
N VAL A 557 30.52 43.65 16.47
CA VAL A 557 31.49 44.47 15.75
C VAL A 557 31.60 44.06 14.28
N ASP A 558 31.58 42.75 13.98
CA ASP A 558 31.73 42.25 12.61
C ASP A 558 30.48 42.57 11.77
N GLY A 559 29.30 42.57 12.38
CA GLY A 559 28.03 42.87 11.69
C GLY A 559 27.80 44.37 11.44
N LEU A 560 28.48 45.25 12.19
CA LEU A 560 28.34 46.70 12.04
C LEU A 560 29.47 47.34 11.20
N ARG A 561 30.59 46.61 10.96
CA ARG A 561 31.77 47.09 10.26
C ARG A 561 31.71 47.02 8.73
N TYR A 562 30.83 46.19 8.20
CA TYR A 562 30.66 46.04 6.75
C TYR A 562 29.64 47.06 6.23
N GLU A 563 30.09 48.13 5.65
CA GLU A 563 29.44 48.95 4.62
C GLU A 563 29.91 48.53 3.25
#